data_d8a96fde8beec532b1b99045edf77737
#
_entry.id   d8a96fde8beec532b1b99045edf77737
#
_cell.length_a   1.000
_cell.length_b   1.000
_cell.length_c   1.000
_cell.angle_alpha   90.00
_cell.angle_beta   90.00
_cell.angle_gamma   90.00
#
_symmetry.space_group_name_H-M   'P 1'
#
loop_
_entity.id
_entity.type
_entity.pdbx_description
1 polymer ?
#
loop_
_entity_poly.entity_id
_entity_poly.type
_entity_poly.pdbx_seq_one_letter_code
_entity_poly.pdbx_strand_id
1 'polypeptide(L)'
;NQDQVKRLAEKCRRERKHGVETELIEKAELLRIAPYLNRDVCGAVYCAKEGKVNPLLANSAIRRAVIEYGGTIHTGSRVNNIDRSRDGFVVASDAGRFRTRRVMIAAGVATGSLVAGRGIRLPTTAEPLHINITNFAVPFMKHLLQHAESALTMKQLNNGQLVIGGGWPAQPARESGAPGILLDSLIGNISLAQHVVPGISDLHIIRSWAGINTMLDLGSVLGVVEAIPGVYIAVPGDAGYTLGPYCARLVIDQMLGRAPDYPLSPFSVMRFA
;
A
#
# COMPACT_ATOMS: atom_id res chain seq x y z
N ASN A 1 13.83 19.48 -11.28
CA ASN A 1 14.08 20.46 -12.33
C ASN A 1 12.75 21.07 -12.83
N GLN A 2 12.79 22.07 -13.74
CA GLN A 2 11.61 22.80 -14.22
C GLN A 2 10.62 21.91 -14.98
N ASP A 3 11.07 20.88 -15.67
CA ASP A 3 10.16 19.97 -16.38
C ASP A 3 9.41 19.07 -15.42
N GLN A 4 10.01 18.69 -14.31
CA GLN A 4 9.32 18.02 -13.21
C GLN A 4 8.23 18.91 -12.58
N VAL A 5 8.51 20.22 -12.42
CA VAL A 5 7.51 21.18 -11.93
C VAL A 5 6.32 21.29 -12.88
N LYS A 6 6.54 21.31 -14.19
CA LYS A 6 5.44 21.30 -15.18
C LYS A 6 4.54 20.06 -15.04
N ARG A 7 5.15 18.87 -14.91
CA ARG A 7 4.40 17.61 -14.68
C ARG A 7 3.65 17.60 -13.34
N LEU A 8 4.27 18.16 -12.29
CA LEU A 8 3.59 18.35 -11.01
C LEU A 8 2.40 19.31 -11.12
N ALA A 9 2.51 20.37 -11.91
CA ALA A 9 1.39 21.28 -12.16
C ALA A 9 0.22 20.59 -12.88
N GLU A 10 0.50 19.70 -13.82
CA GLU A 10 -0.52 18.89 -14.49
C GLU A 10 -1.17 17.88 -13.54
N LYS A 11 -0.35 17.21 -12.71
CA LYS A 11 -0.84 16.33 -11.64
C LYS A 11 -1.77 17.07 -10.69
N CYS A 12 -1.35 18.23 -10.20
CA CYS A 12 -2.14 19.07 -9.30
C CYS A 12 -3.50 19.47 -9.92
N ARG A 13 -3.50 19.89 -11.20
CA ARG A 13 -4.75 20.22 -11.91
C ARG A 13 -5.69 19.02 -12.03
N ARG A 14 -5.15 17.82 -12.32
CA ARG A 14 -5.92 16.59 -12.40
C ARG A 14 -6.50 16.20 -11.03
N GLU A 15 -5.71 16.26 -9.99
CA GLU A 15 -6.13 15.93 -8.61
C GLU A 15 -7.24 16.85 -8.13
N ARG A 16 -7.13 18.16 -8.37
CA ARG A 16 -8.18 19.14 -8.06
C ARG A 16 -9.50 18.86 -8.76
N LYS A 17 -9.48 18.39 -10.02
CA LYS A 17 -10.70 17.99 -10.74
C LYS A 17 -11.44 16.81 -10.06
N HIS A 18 -10.72 16.01 -9.27
CA HIS A 18 -11.28 14.91 -8.51
C HIS A 18 -11.50 15.27 -7.03
N GLY A 19 -11.48 16.55 -6.67
CA GLY A 19 -11.75 17.01 -5.31
C GLY A 19 -10.58 16.90 -4.33
N VAL A 20 -9.37 16.58 -4.80
CA VAL A 20 -8.18 16.55 -3.93
C VAL A 20 -7.63 17.97 -3.79
N GLU A 21 -7.55 18.46 -2.57
CA GLU A 21 -7.07 19.82 -2.26
C GLU A 21 -5.55 19.88 -2.28
N THR A 22 -4.98 19.95 -3.48
CA THR A 22 -3.53 20.08 -3.68
C THR A 22 -3.14 21.46 -4.15
N GLU A 23 -1.93 21.88 -3.79
CA GLU A 23 -1.34 23.17 -4.16
C GLU A 23 0.02 22.96 -4.81
N LEU A 24 0.25 23.68 -5.93
CA LEU A 24 1.60 23.78 -6.47
C LEU A 24 2.34 24.87 -5.69
N ILE A 25 3.44 24.50 -5.06
CA ILE A 25 4.26 25.38 -4.22
C ILE A 25 5.56 25.68 -4.95
N GLU A 26 5.87 26.94 -5.09
CA GLU A 26 7.12 27.43 -5.66
C GLU A 26 8.29 27.27 -4.67
N LYS A 27 9.50 27.30 -5.20
CA LYS A 27 10.75 27.08 -4.46
C LYS A 27 10.86 27.89 -3.16
N ALA A 28 10.56 29.19 -3.20
CA ALA A 28 10.73 30.06 -2.03
C ALA A 28 9.82 29.64 -0.88
N GLU A 29 8.55 29.41 -1.16
CA GLU A 29 7.58 28.93 -0.19
C GLU A 29 7.90 27.51 0.28
N LEU A 30 8.29 26.62 -0.65
CA LEU A 30 8.69 25.24 -0.33
C LEU A 30 9.84 25.20 0.68
N LEU A 31 10.89 26.00 0.47
CA LEU A 31 12.02 26.05 1.41
C LEU A 31 11.67 26.74 2.73
N ARG A 32 10.63 27.56 2.76
CA ARG A 32 10.11 28.14 4.01
C ARG A 32 9.38 27.10 4.87
N ILE A 33 8.55 26.25 4.26
CA ILE A 33 7.77 25.22 4.99
C ILE A 33 8.55 23.93 5.22
N ALA A 34 9.53 23.63 4.37
CA ALA A 34 10.37 22.44 4.42
C ALA A 34 11.86 22.79 4.27
N PRO A 35 12.44 23.51 5.24
CA PRO A 35 13.83 24.02 5.18
C PRO A 35 14.89 22.93 5.20
N TYR A 36 14.50 21.69 5.46
CA TYR A 36 15.36 20.50 5.41
C TYR A 36 15.61 19.97 3.99
N LEU A 37 14.89 20.46 2.99
CA LEU A 37 15.09 20.06 1.61
C LEU A 37 16.37 20.66 1.03
N ASN A 38 16.95 19.94 0.07
CA ASN A 38 18.03 20.47 -0.75
C ASN A 38 17.60 21.78 -1.43
N ARG A 39 18.51 22.75 -1.47
CA ARG A 39 18.25 24.06 -2.09
C ARG A 39 18.06 24.03 -3.59
N ASP A 40 18.41 22.91 -4.24
CA ASP A 40 18.23 22.73 -5.69
C ASP A 40 16.82 22.30 -6.10
N VAL A 41 15.92 22.02 -5.12
CA VAL A 41 14.51 21.75 -5.42
C VAL A 41 13.84 22.94 -6.06
N CYS A 42 13.05 22.71 -7.11
CA CYS A 42 12.42 23.75 -7.90
C CYS A 42 10.96 24.06 -7.49
N GLY A 43 10.30 23.11 -6.84
CA GLY A 43 8.90 23.23 -6.40
C GLY A 43 8.35 21.88 -5.94
N ALA A 44 7.12 21.89 -5.46
CA ALA A 44 6.40 20.70 -5.02
C ALA A 44 4.89 20.83 -5.22
N VAL A 45 4.17 19.72 -5.20
CA VAL A 45 2.74 19.69 -4.94
C VAL A 45 2.55 19.35 -3.46
N TYR A 46 1.79 20.16 -2.78
CA TYR A 46 1.47 20.02 -1.36
C TYR A 46 -0.01 19.69 -1.16
N CYS A 47 -0.31 18.78 -0.27
CA CYS A 47 -1.66 18.47 0.16
C CYS A 47 -1.72 18.51 1.70
N ALA A 48 -2.39 19.52 2.24
CA ALA A 48 -2.50 19.71 3.69
C ALA A 48 -3.33 18.61 4.39
N LYS A 49 -4.25 17.97 3.63
CA LYS A 49 -5.11 16.88 4.14
C LYS A 49 -4.44 15.50 4.05
N GLU A 50 -3.32 15.39 3.37
CA GLU A 50 -2.55 14.17 3.32
C GLU A 50 -1.74 13.97 4.61
N GLY A 51 -1.50 12.73 4.98
CA GLY A 51 -0.82 12.43 6.23
C GLY A 51 0.11 11.23 6.11
N LYS A 52 0.73 10.91 7.24
CA LYS A 52 1.57 9.73 7.40
C LYS A 52 1.04 8.85 8.52
N VAL A 53 1.11 7.54 8.34
CA VAL A 53 0.71 6.56 9.34
C VAL A 53 1.91 5.69 9.74
N ASN A 54 1.94 5.28 11.00
CA ASN A 54 2.84 4.21 11.43
C ASN A 54 2.13 2.87 11.24
N PRO A 55 2.56 2.02 10.29
CA PRO A 55 1.85 0.78 9.95
C PRO A 55 1.83 -0.24 11.10
N LEU A 56 2.86 -0.26 11.95
CA LEU A 56 2.91 -1.18 13.09
C LEU A 56 1.83 -0.83 14.13
N LEU A 57 1.68 0.46 14.42
CA LEU A 57 0.65 0.94 15.36
C LEU A 57 -0.75 0.80 14.77
N ALA A 58 -0.93 1.15 13.50
CA ALA A 58 -2.21 1.07 12.82
C ALA A 58 -2.71 -0.38 12.73
N ASN A 59 -1.86 -1.32 12.30
CA ASN A 59 -2.23 -2.74 12.22
C ASN A 59 -2.56 -3.32 13.61
N SER A 60 -1.82 -2.93 14.64
CA SER A 60 -2.10 -3.36 16.02
C SER A 60 -3.42 -2.81 16.53
N ALA A 61 -3.75 -1.56 16.21
CA ALA A 61 -5.02 -0.92 16.58
C ALA A 61 -6.21 -1.58 15.85
N ILE A 62 -6.08 -1.84 14.54
CA ILE A 62 -7.12 -2.53 13.76
C ILE A 62 -7.35 -3.95 14.30
N ARG A 63 -6.26 -4.69 14.59
CA ARG A 63 -6.36 -6.03 15.16
C ARG A 63 -7.11 -6.03 16.50
N ARG A 64 -6.79 -5.09 17.38
CA ARG A 64 -7.48 -4.94 18.67
C ARG A 64 -8.95 -4.63 18.48
N ALA A 65 -9.29 -3.68 17.60
CA ALA A 65 -10.68 -3.34 17.30
C ALA A 65 -11.47 -4.55 16.76
N VAL A 66 -10.90 -5.36 15.88
CA VAL A 66 -11.54 -6.59 15.39
C VAL A 66 -11.92 -7.51 16.55
N ILE A 67 -11.05 -7.70 17.52
CA ILE A 67 -11.30 -8.56 18.70
C ILE A 67 -12.37 -7.92 19.61
N GLU A 68 -12.26 -6.63 19.87
CA GLU A 68 -13.24 -5.87 20.70
C GLU A 68 -14.65 -5.91 20.11
N TYR A 69 -14.79 -5.92 18.78
CA TYR A 69 -16.06 -6.09 18.08
C TYR A 69 -16.48 -7.56 17.92
N GLY A 70 -15.86 -8.50 18.60
CA GLY A 70 -16.22 -9.92 18.60
C GLY A 70 -15.71 -10.71 17.40
N GLY A 71 -14.83 -10.15 16.59
CA GLY A 71 -14.18 -10.86 15.50
C GLY A 71 -13.09 -11.82 16.01
N THR A 72 -12.82 -12.88 15.24
CA THR A 72 -11.76 -13.85 15.54
C THR A 72 -10.65 -13.75 14.51
N ILE A 73 -9.39 -13.78 14.96
CA ILE A 73 -8.20 -13.75 14.11
C ILE A 73 -7.39 -15.03 14.34
N HIS A 74 -7.23 -15.83 13.29
CA HIS A 74 -6.39 -17.02 13.28
C HIS A 74 -5.06 -16.70 12.60
N THR A 75 -4.00 -16.54 13.38
CA THR A 75 -2.63 -16.36 12.88
C THR A 75 -1.99 -17.72 12.58
N GLY A 76 -0.97 -17.75 11.69
CA GLY A 76 -0.32 -18.99 11.26
C GLY A 76 -1.27 -19.96 10.53
N SER A 77 -2.36 -19.44 9.97
CA SER A 77 -3.43 -20.21 9.37
C SER A 77 -3.55 -19.90 7.87
N ARG A 78 -2.63 -20.44 7.08
CA ARG A 78 -2.65 -20.28 5.62
C ARG A 78 -3.89 -20.96 5.05
N VAL A 79 -4.66 -20.23 4.24
CA VAL A 79 -5.79 -20.77 3.49
C VAL A 79 -5.27 -21.51 2.26
N ASN A 80 -5.65 -22.79 2.15
CA ASN A 80 -5.22 -23.66 1.07
C ASN A 80 -6.33 -23.88 0.02
N ASN A 81 -7.60 -23.86 0.46
CA ASN A 81 -8.74 -24.01 -0.45
C ASN A 81 -10.02 -23.35 0.11
N ILE A 82 -10.96 -23.06 -0.79
CA ILE A 82 -12.28 -22.53 -0.45
C ILE A 82 -13.30 -23.33 -1.25
N ASP A 83 -13.96 -24.30 -0.66
CA ASP A 83 -14.92 -25.18 -1.33
C ASP A 83 -16.34 -24.71 -1.15
N ARG A 84 -17.18 -24.88 -2.17
CA ARG A 84 -18.62 -24.66 -2.02
C ARG A 84 -19.25 -25.79 -1.22
N SER A 85 -20.17 -25.45 -0.33
CA SER A 85 -20.98 -26.37 0.45
C SER A 85 -22.48 -26.07 0.23
N ARG A 86 -23.36 -26.92 0.78
CA ARG A 86 -24.82 -26.74 0.67
C ARG A 86 -25.28 -25.35 1.09
N ASP A 87 -24.74 -24.83 2.21
CA ASP A 87 -25.22 -23.61 2.85
C ASP A 87 -24.16 -22.48 2.82
N GLY A 88 -23.21 -22.51 1.89
CA GLY A 88 -22.15 -21.52 1.78
C GLY A 88 -20.82 -22.11 1.36
N PHE A 89 -19.79 -21.96 2.19
CA PHE A 89 -18.42 -22.35 1.88
C PHE A 89 -17.74 -23.06 3.04
N VAL A 90 -16.77 -23.90 2.72
CA VAL A 90 -15.78 -24.47 3.66
C VAL A 90 -14.41 -23.94 3.27
N VAL A 91 -13.84 -23.14 4.14
CA VAL A 91 -12.46 -22.63 4.01
C VAL A 91 -11.53 -23.59 4.71
N ALA A 92 -10.65 -24.22 3.96
CA ALA A 92 -9.61 -25.11 4.46
C ALA A 92 -8.30 -24.34 4.68
N SER A 93 -7.73 -24.47 5.85
CA SER A 93 -6.49 -23.83 6.25
C SER A 93 -5.62 -24.75 7.10
N ASP A 94 -4.39 -24.34 7.38
CA ASP A 94 -3.46 -25.09 8.25
C ASP A 94 -3.98 -25.20 9.69
N ALA A 95 -4.85 -24.27 10.12
CA ALA A 95 -5.48 -24.32 11.46
C ALA A 95 -6.81 -25.10 11.49
N GLY A 96 -7.25 -25.67 10.35
CA GLY A 96 -8.48 -26.43 10.27
C GLY A 96 -9.46 -25.95 9.18
N ARG A 97 -10.71 -26.37 9.33
CA ARG A 97 -11.78 -26.08 8.35
C ARG A 97 -12.83 -25.17 8.99
N PHE A 98 -13.16 -24.08 8.31
CA PHE A 98 -14.15 -23.10 8.77
C PHE A 98 -15.34 -23.08 7.82
N ARG A 99 -16.56 -23.12 8.37
CA ARG A 99 -17.80 -23.00 7.59
C ARG A 99 -18.30 -21.56 7.66
N THR A 100 -18.70 -21.03 6.51
CA THR A 100 -19.23 -19.65 6.41
C THR A 100 -20.20 -19.50 5.25
N ARG A 101 -21.10 -18.56 5.34
CA ARG A 101 -22.03 -18.22 4.24
C ARG A 101 -21.40 -17.35 3.16
N ARG A 102 -20.40 -16.55 3.49
CA ARG A 102 -19.74 -15.61 2.60
C ARG A 102 -18.25 -15.60 2.87
N VAL A 103 -17.46 -15.35 1.83
CA VAL A 103 -15.99 -15.26 1.92
C VAL A 103 -15.55 -13.97 1.25
N MET A 104 -14.72 -13.18 1.94
CA MET A 104 -13.97 -12.10 1.31
C MET A 104 -12.50 -12.51 1.21
N ILE A 105 -11.95 -12.45 0.00
CA ILE A 105 -10.56 -12.76 -0.28
C ILE A 105 -9.78 -11.44 -0.37
N ALA A 106 -8.95 -11.17 0.64
CA ALA A 106 -8.08 -10.01 0.73
C ALA A 106 -6.62 -10.46 0.91
N ALA A 107 -6.21 -11.46 0.12
CA ALA A 107 -4.95 -12.18 0.28
C ALA A 107 -3.78 -11.58 -0.53
N GLY A 108 -3.93 -10.34 -1.02
CA GLY A 108 -2.90 -9.68 -1.81
C GLY A 108 -2.51 -10.51 -3.03
N VAL A 109 -1.22 -10.74 -3.22
CA VAL A 109 -0.68 -11.53 -4.34
C VAL A 109 -1.23 -12.96 -4.40
N ALA A 110 -1.57 -13.54 -3.25
CA ALA A 110 -2.11 -14.90 -3.20
C ALA A 110 -3.60 -15.00 -3.64
N THR A 111 -4.28 -13.88 -3.84
CA THR A 111 -5.69 -13.89 -4.26
C THR A 111 -5.89 -14.61 -5.57
N GLY A 112 -4.99 -14.39 -6.56
CA GLY A 112 -5.07 -15.06 -7.87
C GLY A 112 -5.08 -16.58 -7.76
N SER A 113 -4.21 -17.16 -6.94
CA SER A 113 -4.15 -18.61 -6.75
C SER A 113 -5.39 -19.18 -6.03
N LEU A 114 -5.99 -18.43 -5.11
CA LEU A 114 -7.19 -18.84 -4.40
C LEU A 114 -8.46 -18.88 -5.28
N VAL A 115 -8.48 -18.15 -6.39
CA VAL A 115 -9.61 -18.12 -7.32
C VAL A 115 -9.36 -18.89 -8.62
N ALA A 116 -8.12 -19.22 -8.97
CA ALA A 116 -7.73 -19.84 -10.25
C ALA A 116 -8.47 -21.17 -10.54
N GLY A 117 -8.66 -22.03 -9.52
CA GLY A 117 -9.37 -23.31 -9.68
C GLY A 117 -10.87 -23.17 -9.98
N ARG A 118 -11.39 -21.96 -10.17
CA ARG A 118 -12.82 -21.66 -10.38
C ARG A 118 -13.11 -20.93 -11.68
N GLY A 119 -12.19 -21.04 -12.66
CA GLY A 119 -12.34 -20.38 -13.95
C GLY A 119 -12.12 -18.88 -13.94
N ILE A 120 -11.57 -18.34 -12.84
CA ILE A 120 -11.27 -16.91 -12.71
C ILE A 120 -9.77 -16.73 -12.84
N ARG A 121 -9.35 -15.93 -13.81
CA ARG A 121 -7.98 -15.52 -13.97
C ARG A 121 -7.78 -14.12 -13.36
N LEU A 122 -7.12 -14.04 -12.22
CA LEU A 122 -6.73 -12.77 -11.63
C LEU A 122 -5.19 -12.64 -11.67
N PRO A 123 -4.64 -11.78 -12.53
CA PRO A 123 -3.20 -11.69 -12.78
C PRO A 123 -2.50 -10.85 -11.70
N THR A 124 -2.55 -11.31 -10.45
CA THR A 124 -1.76 -10.68 -9.38
C THR A 124 -0.28 -11.07 -9.53
N THR A 125 0.60 -10.09 -9.49
CA THR A 125 2.06 -10.30 -9.52
C THR A 125 2.70 -9.78 -8.25
N ALA A 126 3.78 -10.44 -7.83
CA ALA A 126 4.57 -10.08 -6.66
C ALA A 126 5.71 -9.15 -7.07
N GLU A 127 5.74 -7.96 -6.51
CA GLU A 127 6.86 -7.03 -6.65
C GLU A 127 7.57 -6.90 -5.30
N PRO A 128 8.76 -7.49 -5.15
CA PRO A 128 9.53 -7.34 -3.92
C PRO A 128 10.20 -5.96 -3.87
N LEU A 129 9.90 -5.20 -2.83
CA LEU A 129 10.43 -3.85 -2.59
C LEU A 129 11.07 -3.78 -1.21
N HIS A 130 12.11 -2.95 -1.08
CA HIS A 130 12.75 -2.79 0.21
C HIS A 130 12.49 -1.42 0.84
N ILE A 131 12.67 -1.35 2.15
CA ILE A 131 12.55 -0.16 2.98
C ILE A 131 13.71 -0.12 3.96
N ASN A 132 14.17 1.09 4.26
CA ASN A 132 15.24 1.37 5.21
C ASN A 132 14.71 2.17 6.38
N ILE A 133 15.27 1.97 7.57
CA ILE A 133 15.01 2.77 8.76
C ILE A 133 16.32 3.22 9.40
N THR A 134 16.36 4.48 9.82
CA THR A 134 17.55 5.08 10.44
C THR A 134 17.53 4.94 11.96
N ASN A 135 18.66 5.24 12.59
CA ASN A 135 18.70 5.60 14.01
C ASN A 135 17.87 6.87 14.28
N PHE A 136 17.80 7.25 15.55
CA PHE A 136 17.02 8.42 15.99
C PHE A 136 17.70 9.73 15.58
N ALA A 137 16.87 10.68 15.17
CA ALA A 137 17.23 12.07 14.95
C ALA A 137 16.22 12.97 15.68
N VAL A 138 16.66 14.15 16.08
CA VAL A 138 15.73 15.18 16.55
C VAL A 138 14.67 15.42 15.47
N PRO A 139 13.37 15.52 15.82
CA PRO A 139 12.32 15.73 14.82
C PRO A 139 12.54 17.03 14.03
N PHE A 140 12.71 16.92 12.73
CA PHE A 140 12.90 18.04 11.82
C PHE A 140 11.99 17.95 10.58
N MET A 141 11.56 16.74 10.20
CA MET A 141 10.72 16.50 9.02
C MET A 141 9.27 16.26 9.42
N LYS A 142 8.42 17.23 9.16
CA LYS A 142 6.97 17.14 9.46
C LYS A 142 6.17 16.41 8.37
N HIS A 143 6.61 16.52 7.12
CA HIS A 143 5.88 16.05 5.96
C HIS A 143 6.24 14.60 5.59
N LEU A 144 5.33 13.92 4.91
CA LEU A 144 5.66 12.78 4.06
C LEU A 144 6.18 13.34 2.74
N LEU A 145 7.38 12.95 2.34
CA LEU A 145 7.97 13.31 1.05
C LEU A 145 7.80 12.18 0.06
N GLN A 146 7.50 12.56 -1.17
CA GLN A 146 7.59 11.69 -2.35
C GLN A 146 8.29 12.46 -3.46
N HIS A 147 9.30 11.85 -4.11
CA HIS A 147 9.93 12.46 -5.26
C HIS A 147 9.01 12.40 -6.49
N ALA A 148 9.05 13.42 -7.35
CA ALA A 148 8.13 13.54 -8.47
C ALA A 148 8.24 12.41 -9.50
N GLU A 149 9.43 11.84 -9.68
CA GLU A 149 9.73 10.84 -10.71
C GLU A 149 10.61 9.71 -10.22
N SER A 150 11.56 10.01 -9.33
CA SER A 150 12.47 8.99 -8.81
C SER A 150 11.82 8.21 -7.68
N ALA A 151 12.21 6.96 -7.52
CA ALA A 151 11.71 6.06 -6.50
C ALA A 151 12.14 6.48 -5.08
N LEU A 152 11.48 7.47 -4.51
CA LEU A 152 11.71 7.93 -3.14
C LEU A 152 10.42 8.28 -2.43
N THR A 153 10.19 7.66 -1.29
CA THR A 153 9.30 8.13 -0.24
C THR A 153 10.08 8.24 1.07
N MET A 154 9.84 9.30 1.82
CA MET A 154 10.53 9.52 3.10
C MET A 154 9.60 10.14 4.13
N LYS A 155 9.64 9.65 5.34
CA LYS A 155 8.93 10.21 6.49
C LYS A 155 9.71 10.05 7.76
N GLN A 156 9.61 11.01 8.67
CA GLN A 156 10.09 10.87 10.04
C GLN A 156 8.95 10.41 10.95
N LEU A 157 9.19 9.40 11.76
CA LEU A 157 8.26 8.89 12.76
C LEU A 157 8.31 9.76 14.03
N ASN A 158 7.30 9.63 14.87
CA ASN A 158 7.22 10.38 16.13
C ASN A 158 8.38 10.08 17.11
N ASN A 159 8.99 8.89 16.98
CA ASN A 159 10.18 8.53 17.75
C ASN A 159 11.49 9.05 17.15
N GLY A 160 11.44 9.87 16.10
CA GLY A 160 12.61 10.48 15.48
C GLY A 160 13.28 9.66 14.37
N GLN A 161 12.93 8.39 14.18
CA GLN A 161 13.49 7.55 13.10
C GLN A 161 12.93 7.97 11.74
N LEU A 162 13.76 7.89 10.70
CA LEU A 162 13.29 8.09 9.33
C LEU A 162 13.04 6.73 8.68
N VAL A 163 11.93 6.64 7.95
CA VAL A 163 11.60 5.53 7.07
C VAL A 163 11.81 6.00 5.64
N ILE A 164 12.66 5.30 4.90
CA ILE A 164 13.08 5.64 3.53
C ILE A 164 12.76 4.45 2.63
N GLY A 165 12.01 4.70 1.57
CA GLY A 165 11.59 3.70 0.58
C GLY A 165 11.26 4.36 -0.75
N GLY A 166 10.25 3.86 -1.47
CA GLY A 166 9.75 4.49 -2.69
C GLY A 166 9.75 3.61 -3.92
N GLY A 167 9.79 2.29 -3.77
CA GLY A 167 9.69 1.37 -4.91
C GLY A 167 11.03 0.84 -5.42
N TRP A 168 12.09 0.91 -4.63
CA TRP A 168 13.35 0.27 -4.99
C TRP A 168 13.21 -1.26 -4.92
N PRO A 169 13.68 -1.98 -5.96
CA PRO A 169 13.52 -3.42 -6.05
C PRO A 169 14.28 -4.15 -4.94
N ALA A 170 13.74 -5.28 -4.53
CA ALA A 170 14.38 -6.23 -3.63
C ALA A 170 14.59 -7.57 -4.32
N GLN A 171 15.43 -8.42 -3.76
CA GLN A 171 15.64 -9.76 -4.28
C GLN A 171 14.35 -10.58 -4.08
N PRO A 172 13.85 -11.27 -5.13
CA PRO A 172 12.70 -12.15 -4.98
C PRO A 172 12.90 -13.18 -3.86
N ALA A 173 11.81 -13.54 -3.20
CA ALA A 173 11.85 -14.60 -2.17
C ALA A 173 12.33 -15.93 -2.78
N ARG A 174 13.22 -16.63 -2.09
CA ARG A 174 13.52 -18.03 -2.39
C ARG A 174 12.34 -18.91 -1.91
N GLU A 175 12.25 -20.14 -2.37
CA GLU A 175 11.08 -21.06 -2.20
C GLU A 175 10.43 -21.11 -0.81
N SER A 176 11.12 -20.72 0.24
CA SER A 176 10.62 -20.75 1.62
C SER A 176 10.88 -19.50 2.45
N GLY A 177 11.28 -18.38 1.83
CA GLY A 177 11.79 -17.23 2.56
C GLY A 177 11.13 -15.89 2.25
N ALA A 178 11.49 -14.89 3.03
CA ALA A 178 11.17 -13.49 2.74
C ALA A 178 12.07 -12.95 1.60
N PRO A 179 11.64 -11.91 0.89
CA PRO A 179 12.46 -11.21 -0.07
C PRO A 179 13.77 -10.70 0.57
N GLY A 180 14.87 -10.73 -0.19
CA GLY A 180 16.18 -10.27 0.26
C GLY A 180 16.44 -8.81 -0.12
N ILE A 181 17.48 -8.22 0.47
CA ILE A 181 17.94 -6.87 0.13
C ILE A 181 18.92 -6.94 -1.04
N LEU A 182 18.78 -6.01 -1.99
CA LEU A 182 19.75 -5.72 -3.02
C LEU A 182 20.62 -4.53 -2.58
N LEU A 183 21.92 -4.70 -2.55
CA LEU A 183 22.84 -3.66 -2.06
C LEU A 183 22.79 -2.40 -2.94
N ASP A 184 22.70 -2.54 -4.26
CA ASP A 184 22.60 -1.43 -5.19
C ASP A 184 21.34 -0.61 -4.97
N SER A 185 20.22 -1.28 -4.70
CA SER A 185 18.94 -0.63 -4.34
C SER A 185 19.03 0.11 -3.01
N LEU A 186 19.68 -0.50 -2.02
CA LEU A 186 19.90 0.13 -0.72
C LEU A 186 20.73 1.41 -0.88
N ILE A 187 21.87 1.32 -1.56
CA ILE A 187 22.78 2.46 -1.77
C ILE A 187 22.06 3.55 -2.59
N GLY A 188 21.43 3.18 -3.69
CA GLY A 188 20.72 4.13 -4.56
C GLY A 188 19.59 4.86 -3.84
N ASN A 189 18.78 4.15 -3.06
CA ASN A 189 17.69 4.76 -2.31
C ASN A 189 18.18 5.75 -1.24
N ILE A 190 19.23 5.38 -0.49
CA ILE A 190 19.81 6.24 0.54
C ILE A 190 20.51 7.44 -0.09
N SER A 191 21.25 7.26 -1.18
CA SER A 191 21.92 8.35 -1.90
C SER A 191 20.90 9.37 -2.42
N LEU A 192 19.79 8.90 -2.99
CA LEU A 192 18.71 9.77 -3.43
C LEU A 192 18.06 10.50 -2.25
N ALA A 193 17.82 9.80 -1.14
CA ALA A 193 17.26 10.39 0.07
C ALA A 193 18.17 11.51 0.63
N GLN A 194 19.47 11.26 0.68
CA GLN A 194 20.47 12.24 1.12
C GLN A 194 20.57 13.43 0.15
N HIS A 195 20.46 13.18 -1.15
CA HIS A 195 20.40 14.27 -2.14
C HIS A 195 19.21 15.19 -1.92
N VAL A 196 18.03 14.63 -1.64
CA VAL A 196 16.79 15.39 -1.41
C VAL A 196 16.77 16.06 -0.04
N VAL A 197 17.32 15.40 0.99
CA VAL A 197 17.37 15.87 2.38
C VAL A 197 18.80 15.75 2.91
N PRO A 198 19.68 16.70 2.62
CA PRO A 198 21.12 16.60 2.98
C PRO A 198 21.39 16.39 4.46
N GLY A 199 20.53 16.90 5.34
CA GLY A 199 20.67 16.79 6.80
C GLY A 199 20.58 15.37 7.37
N ILE A 200 20.38 14.35 6.53
CA ILE A 200 20.42 12.94 6.97
C ILE A 200 21.77 12.28 6.83
N SER A 201 22.80 12.99 6.36
CA SER A 201 24.17 12.44 6.10
C SER A 201 24.79 11.74 7.30
N ASP A 202 24.50 12.21 8.51
CA ASP A 202 25.06 11.70 9.76
C ASP A 202 24.23 10.56 10.37
N LEU A 203 23.12 10.19 9.73
CA LEU A 203 22.25 9.11 10.20
C LEU A 203 22.76 7.75 9.70
N HIS A 204 22.58 6.75 10.54
CA HIS A 204 22.93 5.36 10.25
C HIS A 204 21.67 4.55 9.94
N ILE A 205 21.74 3.71 8.93
CA ILE A 205 20.70 2.71 8.68
C ILE A 205 20.86 1.60 9.73
N ILE A 206 19.85 1.45 10.57
CA ILE A 206 19.85 0.42 11.62
C ILE A 206 19.13 -0.85 11.21
N ARG A 207 18.26 -0.75 10.18
CA ARG A 207 17.56 -1.91 9.64
C ARG A 207 17.10 -1.65 8.21
N SER A 208 17.24 -2.69 7.38
CA SER A 208 16.59 -2.77 6.08
C SER A 208 15.80 -4.07 6.00
N TRP A 209 14.66 -4.04 5.32
CA TRP A 209 13.87 -5.23 5.05
C TRP A 209 13.18 -5.11 3.71
N ALA A 210 12.72 -6.23 3.17
CA ALA A 210 11.94 -6.27 1.96
C ALA A 210 10.55 -6.84 2.25
N GLY A 211 9.57 -6.35 1.52
CA GLY A 211 8.19 -6.82 1.51
C GLY A 211 7.71 -7.07 0.09
N ILE A 212 6.61 -7.80 -0.03
CA ILE A 212 5.98 -8.06 -1.34
C ILE A 212 4.86 -7.04 -1.53
N ASN A 213 4.97 -6.25 -2.58
CA ASN A 213 3.89 -5.43 -3.09
C ASN A 213 3.03 -6.24 -4.07
N THR A 214 1.72 -6.01 -4.07
CA THR A 214 0.79 -6.70 -4.96
C THR A 214 0.51 -5.81 -6.15
N MET A 215 0.93 -6.24 -7.33
CA MET A 215 0.69 -5.50 -8.58
C MET A 215 -0.47 -6.10 -9.36
N LEU A 216 -1.23 -5.21 -9.98
CA LEU A 216 -2.33 -5.50 -10.90
C LEU A 216 -2.31 -4.49 -12.04
N ASP A 217 -2.34 -4.95 -13.28
CA ASP A 217 -2.21 -4.09 -14.47
C ASP A 217 -3.28 -3.00 -14.58
N LEU A 218 -4.49 -3.28 -14.08
CA LEU A 218 -5.64 -2.37 -14.16
C LEU A 218 -6.07 -1.79 -12.80
N GLY A 219 -5.16 -1.76 -11.83
CA GLY A 219 -5.45 -1.23 -10.49
C GLY A 219 -6.28 -2.17 -9.61
N SER A 220 -7.08 -1.63 -8.69
CA SER A 220 -7.80 -2.42 -7.69
C SER A 220 -8.78 -3.43 -8.28
N VAL A 221 -8.97 -4.58 -7.61
CA VAL A 221 -10.03 -5.56 -7.88
C VAL A 221 -10.92 -5.68 -6.66
N LEU A 222 -12.17 -5.30 -6.81
CA LEU A 222 -13.12 -5.15 -5.70
C LEU A 222 -14.49 -5.70 -6.05
N GLY A 223 -15.15 -6.27 -5.07
CA GLY A 223 -16.56 -6.62 -5.14
C GLY A 223 -16.83 -8.12 -5.27
N VAL A 224 -18.07 -8.44 -5.58
CA VAL A 224 -18.54 -9.81 -5.72
C VAL A 224 -17.88 -10.51 -6.90
N VAL A 225 -17.60 -11.79 -6.73
CA VAL A 225 -17.23 -12.69 -7.83
C VAL A 225 -18.51 -13.25 -8.44
N GLU A 226 -18.95 -12.70 -9.54
CA GLU A 226 -20.26 -13.01 -10.15
C GLU A 226 -20.42 -14.50 -10.49
N ALA A 227 -19.34 -15.14 -10.93
CA ALA A 227 -19.31 -16.58 -11.20
C ALA A 227 -19.46 -17.44 -9.92
N ILE A 228 -19.23 -16.87 -8.73
CA ILE A 228 -19.28 -17.59 -7.44
C ILE A 228 -20.03 -16.74 -6.42
N PRO A 229 -21.36 -16.67 -6.45
CA PRO A 229 -22.15 -15.89 -5.53
C PRO A 229 -21.82 -16.22 -4.08
N GLY A 230 -21.52 -15.16 -3.28
CA GLY A 230 -21.07 -15.28 -1.88
C GLY A 230 -19.54 -15.19 -1.71
N VAL A 231 -18.76 -15.17 -2.78
CA VAL A 231 -17.34 -14.84 -2.75
C VAL A 231 -17.14 -13.39 -3.19
N TYR A 232 -16.29 -12.67 -2.47
CA TYR A 232 -15.94 -11.28 -2.71
C TYR A 232 -14.42 -11.14 -2.75
N ILE A 233 -13.93 -10.16 -3.50
CA ILE A 233 -12.50 -9.83 -3.57
C ILE A 233 -12.30 -8.38 -3.08
N ALA A 234 -11.24 -8.17 -2.31
CA ALA A 234 -10.78 -6.85 -1.88
C ALA A 234 -9.25 -6.78 -2.03
N VAL A 235 -8.78 -6.48 -3.24
CA VAL A 235 -7.37 -6.30 -3.55
C VAL A 235 -7.15 -4.90 -4.10
N PRO A 236 -6.64 -3.95 -3.29
CA PRO A 236 -6.41 -2.57 -3.71
C PRO A 236 -5.24 -2.38 -4.68
N GLY A 237 -4.39 -3.40 -4.91
CA GLY A 237 -3.22 -3.30 -5.77
C GLY A 237 -2.06 -2.56 -5.11
N ASP A 238 -1.27 -1.84 -5.90
CA ASP A 238 -0.03 -1.15 -5.48
C ASP A 238 -0.24 -0.21 -4.27
N ALA A 239 -1.32 0.55 -4.24
CA ALA A 239 -1.62 1.46 -3.13
C ALA A 239 -2.31 0.78 -1.94
N GLY A 240 -1.99 -0.48 -1.66
CA GLY A 240 -2.69 -1.36 -0.72
C GLY A 240 -2.89 -0.78 0.66
N TYR A 241 -1.90 -0.10 1.22
CA TYR A 241 -2.02 0.47 2.56
C TYR A 241 -2.89 1.73 2.58
N THR A 242 -2.78 2.57 1.57
CA THR A 242 -3.54 3.82 1.46
C THR A 242 -5.01 3.57 1.13
N LEU A 243 -5.29 2.71 0.15
CA LEU A 243 -6.65 2.44 -0.34
C LEU A 243 -7.36 1.30 0.42
N GLY A 244 -6.61 0.43 1.10
CA GLY A 244 -7.13 -0.79 1.73
C GLY A 244 -8.37 -0.58 2.61
N PRO A 245 -8.36 0.37 3.55
CA PRO A 245 -9.51 0.60 4.41
C PRO A 245 -10.78 1.03 3.64
N TYR A 246 -10.61 1.90 2.64
CA TYR A 246 -11.72 2.34 1.81
C TYR A 246 -12.24 1.22 0.89
N CYS A 247 -11.36 0.49 0.23
CA CYS A 247 -11.70 -0.67 -0.58
C CYS A 247 -12.43 -1.75 0.23
N ALA A 248 -11.94 -2.03 1.44
CA ALA A 248 -12.60 -2.98 2.34
C ALA A 248 -14.01 -2.53 2.70
N ARG A 249 -14.23 -1.25 3.01
CA ARG A 249 -15.54 -0.69 3.31
C ARG A 249 -16.51 -0.87 2.14
N LEU A 250 -16.11 -0.50 0.93
CA LEU A 250 -16.94 -0.63 -0.27
C LEU A 250 -17.38 -2.09 -0.51
N VAL A 251 -16.45 -3.04 -0.37
CA VAL A 251 -16.76 -4.46 -0.56
C VAL A 251 -17.65 -4.99 0.56
N ILE A 252 -17.43 -4.56 1.81
CA ILE A 252 -18.29 -4.94 2.94
C ILE A 252 -19.70 -4.39 2.77
N ASP A 253 -19.86 -3.15 2.31
CA ASP A 253 -21.19 -2.59 2.06
C ASP A 253 -21.94 -3.42 1.03
N GLN A 254 -21.29 -3.76 -0.11
CA GLN A 254 -21.88 -4.68 -1.08
C GLN A 254 -22.18 -6.07 -0.48
N MET A 255 -21.27 -6.63 0.31
CA MET A 255 -21.42 -7.92 0.96
C MET A 255 -22.61 -7.96 1.94
N LEU A 256 -22.94 -6.84 2.55
CA LEU A 256 -24.06 -6.66 3.46
C LEU A 256 -25.37 -6.23 2.76
N GLY A 257 -25.36 -6.09 1.43
CA GLY A 257 -26.53 -5.65 0.66
C GLY A 257 -26.77 -4.14 0.75
N ARG A 258 -25.77 -3.35 1.15
CA ARG A 258 -25.81 -1.90 1.14
C ARG A 258 -25.27 -1.37 -0.19
N ALA A 259 -25.75 -0.24 -0.65
CA ALA A 259 -25.16 0.43 -1.80
C ALA A 259 -23.81 1.05 -1.40
N PRO A 260 -22.69 0.65 -2.02
CA PRO A 260 -21.41 1.34 -1.82
C PRO A 260 -21.51 2.80 -2.31
N ASP A 261 -20.82 3.72 -1.62
CA ASP A 261 -20.79 5.13 -2.01
C ASP A 261 -19.92 5.42 -3.26
N TYR A 262 -19.27 4.39 -3.80
CA TYR A 262 -18.58 4.41 -5.08
C TYR A 262 -18.88 3.14 -5.88
N PRO A 263 -19.12 3.22 -7.21
CA PRO A 263 -19.47 2.05 -8.02
C PRO A 263 -18.32 1.05 -8.11
N LEU A 264 -18.63 -0.24 -7.89
CA LEU A 264 -17.63 -1.31 -7.94
C LEU A 264 -17.47 -1.94 -9.32
N SER A 265 -18.39 -1.67 -10.27
CA SER A 265 -18.34 -2.24 -11.61
C SER A 265 -17.01 -2.01 -12.36
N PRO A 266 -16.34 -0.85 -12.27
CA PRO A 266 -15.04 -0.66 -12.90
C PRO A 266 -13.92 -1.52 -12.30
N PHE A 267 -14.13 -2.04 -11.09
CA PHE A 267 -13.16 -2.84 -10.34
C PHE A 267 -13.51 -4.33 -10.32
N SER A 268 -14.56 -4.75 -11.02
CA SER A 268 -14.98 -6.16 -11.07
C SER A 268 -13.85 -7.07 -11.56
N VAL A 269 -13.73 -8.25 -10.95
CA VAL A 269 -12.82 -9.30 -11.39
C VAL A 269 -13.16 -9.80 -12.81
N MET A 270 -14.41 -9.63 -13.25
CA MET A 270 -14.86 -10.06 -14.57
C MET A 270 -14.20 -9.32 -15.75
N ARG A 271 -13.53 -8.20 -15.47
CA ARG A 271 -12.72 -7.51 -16.50
C ARG A 271 -11.49 -8.32 -16.96
N PHE A 272 -11.15 -9.41 -16.25
CA PHE A 272 -10.09 -10.35 -16.61
C PHE A 272 -10.63 -11.70 -17.13
N ALA A 273 -11.94 -11.83 -17.31
CA ALA A 273 -12.58 -13.04 -17.83
C ALA A 273 -12.47 -13.17 -19.37
#